data_f1011d9004032cb46dfa66933ba71c9c
#
_entry.id   f1011d9004032cb46dfa66933ba71c9c
#
_cell.length_a   1.000
_cell.length_b   1.000
_cell.length_c   1.000
_cell.angle_alpha   90.00
_cell.angle_beta   90.00
_cell.angle_gamma   90.00
#
_symmetry.space_group_name_H-M   'P 1'
#
loop_
_entity.id
_entity.type
_entity.pdbx_description
1 polymer ?
#
loop_
_entity_poly.entity_id
_entity_poly.type
_entity_poly.pdbx_seq_one_letter_code
_entity_poly.pdbx_strand_id
1 'polypeptide(L)'
;IEADTTRRFAARLKDDPRYIVPTIINEYCSDRVLCMTFQRGVPINSPVMLSLPQERRNQLGEASLEIAVREIFEWGEMQTDPNFGNYLVRLGNGADVHDKIILLDFGAIRQFDQHLLSVARNLIQAGYHHDSDMMVKAMTGYEFFDSIPQSIKPDMAKVFLLATEAFSSPLNNQELPAGIMDEHNRYDWKKSQLHSRVMQQASRSMASRYFSVPPKEFMFISRKFIGAYTFMTVIDAKTNVRAMIKHHLSCLLYTSPSPR
;
A
#
# COMPACT_ATOMS: atom_id res chain seq x y z
N ILE A 1 14.22 3.49 -20.27
CA ILE A 1 13.48 2.61 -19.31
C ILE A 1 12.60 3.46 -18.41
N GLU A 2 13.14 4.36 -17.58
CA GLU A 2 12.34 5.16 -16.62
C GLU A 2 11.33 6.06 -17.31
N ALA A 3 11.70 6.74 -18.40
CA ALA A 3 10.78 7.55 -19.20
C ALA A 3 9.56 6.77 -19.70
N ASP A 4 9.76 5.52 -20.16
CA ASP A 4 8.66 4.68 -20.65
C ASP A 4 7.75 4.22 -19.52
N THR A 5 8.35 3.91 -18.38
CA THR A 5 7.60 3.57 -17.16
C THR A 5 6.77 4.75 -16.69
N THR A 6 7.35 5.97 -16.66
CA THR A 6 6.64 7.20 -16.31
C THR A 6 5.45 7.44 -17.22
N ARG A 7 5.61 7.28 -18.56
CA ARG A 7 4.49 7.43 -19.53
C ARG A 7 3.39 6.39 -19.29
N ARG A 8 3.77 5.15 -19.01
CA ARG A 8 2.82 4.06 -18.74
C ARG A 8 1.97 4.35 -17.50
N PHE A 9 2.60 4.80 -16.40
CA PHE A 9 1.88 5.20 -15.19
C PHE A 9 1.05 6.47 -15.41
N ALA A 10 1.56 7.45 -16.17
CA ALA A 10 0.78 8.62 -16.55
C ALA A 10 -0.50 8.24 -17.32
N ALA A 11 -0.41 7.27 -18.26
CA ALA A 11 -1.57 6.78 -19.00
C ALA A 11 -2.57 6.04 -18.10
N ARG A 12 -2.11 5.26 -17.12
CA ARG A 12 -2.97 4.56 -16.14
C ARG A 12 -3.74 5.50 -15.21
N LEU A 13 -3.12 6.63 -14.88
CA LEU A 13 -3.64 7.59 -13.89
C LEU A 13 -4.27 8.83 -14.51
N LYS A 14 -4.34 8.92 -15.86
CA LYS A 14 -4.79 10.12 -16.58
C LYS A 14 -6.20 10.60 -16.20
N ASP A 15 -7.10 9.65 -15.90
CA ASP A 15 -8.51 9.92 -15.59
C ASP A 15 -8.76 9.97 -14.06
N ASP A 16 -7.71 9.81 -13.24
CA ASP A 16 -7.82 9.89 -11.79
C ASP A 16 -7.32 11.25 -11.28
N PRO A 17 -8.24 12.14 -10.85
CA PRO A 17 -7.91 13.51 -10.49
C PRO A 17 -7.05 13.62 -9.22
N ARG A 18 -6.86 12.54 -8.47
CA ARG A 18 -6.09 12.51 -7.22
C ARG A 18 -4.57 12.49 -7.45
N TYR A 19 -4.13 12.19 -8.68
CA TYR A 19 -2.71 12.00 -8.98
C TYR A 19 -2.22 12.90 -10.11
N ILE A 20 -0.94 13.21 -10.05
CA ILE A 20 -0.21 13.89 -11.12
C ILE A 20 1.05 13.10 -11.40
N VAL A 21 1.26 12.77 -12.65
CA VAL A 21 2.53 12.23 -13.14
C VAL A 21 3.14 13.27 -14.09
N PRO A 22 4.41 13.68 -13.91
CA PRO A 22 5.06 14.63 -14.80
C PRO A 22 5.11 14.12 -16.24
N THR A 23 4.99 15.03 -17.20
CA THR A 23 5.12 14.71 -18.62
C THR A 23 6.59 14.65 -19.01
N ILE A 24 7.01 13.61 -19.71
CA ILE A 24 8.37 13.45 -20.22
C ILE A 24 8.59 14.34 -21.44
N ILE A 25 9.67 15.11 -21.46
CA ILE A 25 10.08 15.99 -22.55
C ILE A 25 11.19 15.29 -23.35
N ASN A 26 10.78 14.51 -24.36
CA ASN A 26 11.66 13.58 -25.07
C ASN A 26 12.87 14.24 -25.72
N GLU A 27 12.72 15.44 -26.27
CA GLU A 27 13.79 16.19 -26.94
C GLU A 27 14.97 16.54 -26.02
N TYR A 28 14.77 16.52 -24.70
CA TYR A 28 15.79 16.78 -23.70
C TYR A 28 16.19 15.52 -22.91
N CYS A 29 15.69 14.35 -23.29
CA CYS A 29 16.06 13.08 -22.68
C CYS A 29 17.21 12.40 -23.43
N SER A 30 18.05 11.67 -22.70
CA SER A 30 19.10 10.81 -23.24
C SER A 30 19.22 9.51 -22.41
N ASP A 31 20.18 8.65 -22.70
CA ASP A 31 20.44 7.45 -21.91
C ASP A 31 20.78 7.73 -20.43
N ARG A 32 21.20 8.95 -20.14
CA ARG A 32 21.65 9.37 -18.79
C ARG A 32 20.92 10.59 -18.23
N VAL A 33 20.00 11.17 -18.99
CA VAL A 33 19.26 12.38 -18.61
C VAL A 33 17.78 12.14 -18.81
N LEU A 34 17.00 12.32 -17.76
CA LEU A 34 15.56 12.32 -17.79
C LEU A 34 15.05 13.76 -17.62
N CYS A 35 14.34 14.27 -18.62
CA CYS A 35 13.73 15.59 -18.57
C CYS A 35 12.21 15.46 -18.51
N MET A 36 11.59 16.14 -17.53
CA MET A 36 10.16 16.12 -17.34
C MET A 36 9.63 17.49 -16.91
N THR A 37 8.33 17.71 -17.05
CA THR A 37 7.70 18.96 -16.61
C THR A 37 7.86 19.15 -15.11
N PHE A 38 8.26 20.36 -14.71
CA PHE A 38 8.38 20.73 -13.31
C PHE A 38 7.01 20.75 -12.64
N GLN A 39 6.90 20.13 -11.47
CA GLN A 39 5.68 20.10 -10.67
C GLN A 39 5.89 20.87 -9.35
N ARG A 40 5.02 21.86 -9.12
CA ARG A 40 5.01 22.55 -7.83
C ARG A 40 4.18 21.75 -6.83
N GLY A 41 4.75 21.50 -5.65
CA GLY A 41 4.09 20.79 -4.56
C GLY A 41 4.85 20.96 -3.25
N VAL A 42 4.26 20.55 -2.16
CA VAL A 42 4.89 20.53 -0.84
C VAL A 42 5.29 19.10 -0.47
N PRO A 43 6.40 18.89 0.22
CA PRO A 43 6.79 17.58 0.74
C PRO A 43 5.73 17.04 1.72
N ILE A 44 5.54 15.73 1.74
CA ILE A 44 4.57 15.05 2.60
C ILE A 44 4.83 15.30 4.09
N ASN A 45 6.10 15.39 4.48
CA ASN A 45 6.52 15.66 5.85
C ASN A 45 6.58 17.16 6.19
N SER A 46 6.09 18.03 5.31
CA SER A 46 6.00 19.46 5.57
C SER A 46 4.99 19.75 6.70
N PRO A 47 5.30 20.71 7.61
CA PRO A 47 4.34 21.15 8.63
C PRO A 47 2.98 21.62 8.06
N VAL A 48 2.96 22.10 6.82
CA VAL A 48 1.74 22.50 6.11
C VAL A 48 0.75 21.32 5.99
N MET A 49 1.24 20.09 5.85
CA MET A 49 0.37 18.91 5.77
C MET A 49 -0.48 18.71 7.03
N LEU A 50 0.10 18.93 8.20
CA LEU A 50 -0.62 18.81 9.48
C LEU A 50 -1.57 19.98 9.73
N SER A 51 -1.39 21.12 9.07
CA SER A 51 -2.31 22.27 9.14
C SER A 51 -3.55 22.13 8.27
N LEU A 52 -3.58 21.14 7.37
CA LEU A 52 -4.75 20.86 6.54
C LEU A 52 -5.92 20.34 7.41
N PRO A 53 -7.17 20.63 7.03
CA PRO A 53 -8.34 19.98 7.61
C PRO A 53 -8.21 18.46 7.59
N GLN A 54 -8.74 17.79 8.62
CA GLN A 54 -8.66 16.33 8.77
C GLN A 54 -9.13 15.59 7.51
N GLU A 55 -10.23 16.04 6.90
CA GLU A 55 -10.80 15.40 5.72
C GLU A 55 -9.85 15.42 4.50
N ARG A 56 -9.13 16.53 4.27
CA ARG A 56 -8.13 16.64 3.21
C ARG A 56 -6.96 15.68 3.45
N ARG A 57 -6.51 15.55 4.70
CA ARG A 57 -5.47 14.59 5.09
C ARG A 57 -5.94 13.14 4.89
N ASN A 58 -7.22 12.85 5.22
CA ASN A 58 -7.83 11.54 5.00
C ASN A 58 -7.85 11.16 3.52
N GLN A 59 -8.31 12.06 2.65
CA GLN A 59 -8.36 11.84 1.19
C GLN A 59 -6.96 11.57 0.59
N LEU A 60 -5.94 12.33 1.03
CA LEU A 60 -4.56 12.09 0.62
C LEU A 60 -4.04 10.73 1.13
N GLY A 61 -4.39 10.36 2.36
CA GLY A 61 -4.03 9.06 2.93
C GLY A 61 -4.65 7.91 2.13
N GLU A 62 -5.95 7.98 1.86
CA GLU A 62 -6.66 6.98 1.05
C GLU A 62 -6.05 6.86 -0.34
N ALA A 63 -5.78 7.98 -1.02
CA ALA A 63 -5.12 7.97 -2.32
C ALA A 63 -3.73 7.30 -2.26
N SER A 64 -2.92 7.59 -1.23
CA SER A 64 -1.60 6.97 -1.06
C SER A 64 -1.66 5.45 -0.92
N LEU A 65 -2.61 4.94 -0.13
CA LEU A 65 -2.76 3.49 0.06
C LEU A 65 -3.37 2.82 -1.18
N GLU A 66 -4.31 3.49 -1.85
CA GLU A 66 -5.00 2.93 -3.01
C GLU A 66 -4.04 2.65 -4.17
N ILE A 67 -3.01 3.48 -4.40
CA ILE A 67 -1.98 3.15 -5.40
C ILE A 67 -1.32 1.82 -5.05
N ALA A 68 -0.91 1.58 -3.80
CA ALA A 68 -0.28 0.32 -3.40
C ALA A 68 -1.21 -0.89 -3.60
N VAL A 69 -2.50 -0.71 -3.38
CA VAL A 69 -3.50 -1.75 -3.62
C VAL A 69 -3.67 -1.99 -5.12
N ARG A 70 -3.80 -0.95 -5.95
CA ARG A 70 -3.92 -1.07 -7.40
C ARG A 70 -2.71 -1.71 -8.06
N GLU A 71 -1.51 -1.43 -7.55
CA GLU A 71 -0.27 -2.07 -8.00
C GLU A 71 -0.34 -3.61 -7.88
N ILE A 72 -0.98 -4.13 -6.82
CA ILE A 72 -1.15 -5.57 -6.60
C ILE A 72 -2.38 -6.13 -7.33
N PHE A 73 -3.51 -5.43 -7.24
CA PHE A 73 -4.79 -5.96 -7.71
C PHE A 73 -5.01 -5.76 -9.21
N GLU A 74 -4.51 -4.65 -9.77
CA GLU A 74 -4.79 -4.28 -11.16
C GLU A 74 -3.57 -4.39 -12.06
N TRP A 75 -2.41 -3.87 -11.61
CA TRP A 75 -1.29 -3.64 -12.53
C TRP A 75 -0.24 -4.76 -12.54
N GLY A 76 -0.06 -5.47 -11.43
CA GLY A 76 1.00 -6.46 -11.28
C GLY A 76 2.42 -5.86 -11.33
N GLU A 77 2.51 -4.53 -11.24
CA GLU A 77 3.75 -3.77 -11.21
C GLU A 77 3.72 -2.80 -10.03
N MET A 78 4.82 -2.67 -9.31
CA MET A 78 4.88 -1.86 -8.11
C MET A 78 6.13 -0.99 -8.08
N GLN A 79 5.96 0.28 -7.64
CA GLN A 79 7.06 1.14 -7.23
C GLN A 79 7.60 0.63 -5.89
N THR A 80 8.86 0.16 -5.89
CA THR A 80 9.48 -0.52 -4.75
C THR A 80 10.35 0.39 -3.88
N ASP A 81 10.51 1.66 -4.24
CA ASP A 81 11.18 2.67 -3.41
C ASP A 81 10.17 3.57 -2.69
N PRO A 82 9.89 3.33 -1.39
CA PRO A 82 8.92 4.10 -0.62
C PRO A 82 9.47 5.44 -0.10
N ASN A 83 10.51 5.99 -0.69
CA ASN A 83 11.10 7.26 -0.28
C ASN A 83 10.09 8.41 -0.41
N PHE A 84 9.87 9.17 0.65
CA PHE A 84 8.98 10.33 0.64
C PHE A 84 9.42 11.42 -0.35
N GLY A 85 10.70 11.50 -0.70
CA GLY A 85 11.21 12.39 -1.75
C GLY A 85 10.61 12.13 -3.14
N ASN A 86 10.05 10.93 -3.36
CA ASN A 86 9.40 10.55 -4.61
C ASN A 86 7.96 11.08 -4.72
N TYR A 87 7.45 11.74 -3.67
CA TYR A 87 6.07 12.22 -3.58
C TYR A 87 6.04 13.68 -3.15
N LEU A 88 5.26 14.49 -3.86
CA LEU A 88 4.86 15.83 -3.43
C LEU A 88 3.33 15.90 -3.37
N VAL A 89 2.80 16.88 -2.68
CA VAL A 89 1.38 17.19 -2.66
C VAL A 89 1.15 18.56 -3.28
N ARG A 90 0.34 18.62 -4.33
CA ARG A 90 -0.22 19.86 -4.84
C ARG A 90 -1.47 20.17 -4.04
N LEU A 91 -1.41 21.24 -3.29
CA LEU A 91 -2.57 21.69 -2.51
C LEU A 91 -3.61 22.33 -3.42
N GLY A 92 -4.85 21.91 -3.25
CA GLY A 92 -6.00 22.51 -3.92
C GLY A 92 -6.21 23.95 -3.46
N ASN A 93 -6.56 24.82 -4.40
CA ASN A 93 -6.88 26.22 -4.16
C ASN A 93 -8.05 26.66 -5.05
N GLY A 94 -8.93 27.50 -4.52
CA GLY A 94 -9.98 28.19 -5.25
C GLY A 94 -10.72 27.38 -6.31
N ALA A 95 -10.21 27.33 -7.53
CA ALA A 95 -10.84 26.64 -8.67
C ALA A 95 -10.58 25.13 -8.68
N ASP A 96 -9.44 24.65 -8.13
CA ASP A 96 -9.12 23.22 -7.99
C ASP A 96 -9.14 22.87 -6.49
N VAL A 97 -10.28 22.42 -6.03
CA VAL A 97 -10.54 22.19 -4.59
C VAL A 97 -9.83 20.95 -4.04
N HIS A 98 -9.36 20.05 -4.93
CA HIS A 98 -8.81 18.75 -4.54
C HIS A 98 -7.28 18.79 -4.44
N ASP A 99 -6.76 18.23 -3.34
CA ASP A 99 -5.32 17.95 -3.21
C ASP A 99 -4.95 16.77 -4.11
N LYS A 100 -3.72 16.83 -4.67
CA LYS A 100 -3.24 15.79 -5.58
C LYS A 100 -1.86 15.31 -5.17
N ILE A 101 -1.66 14.00 -5.19
CA ILE A 101 -0.35 13.40 -5.00
C ILE A 101 0.41 13.47 -6.33
N ILE A 102 1.60 14.05 -6.31
CA ILE A 102 2.52 14.09 -7.44
C ILE A 102 3.50 12.94 -7.29
N LEU A 103 3.56 12.06 -8.28
CA LEU A 103 4.46 10.91 -8.35
C LEU A 103 5.65 11.26 -9.24
N LEU A 104 6.85 11.33 -8.67
CA LEU A 104 8.03 11.87 -9.35
C LEU A 104 8.96 10.82 -9.92
N ASP A 105 9.07 9.65 -9.30
CA ASP A 105 10.09 8.64 -9.60
C ASP A 105 9.45 7.29 -9.96
N PHE A 106 9.79 6.78 -11.14
CA PHE A 106 9.38 5.47 -11.65
C PHE A 106 10.59 4.58 -12.03
N GLY A 107 11.79 4.92 -11.55
CA GLY A 107 13.02 4.17 -11.81
C GLY A 107 13.07 2.82 -11.11
N ALA A 108 12.36 2.67 -9.98
CA ALA A 108 12.36 1.45 -9.17
C ALA A 108 11.08 0.61 -9.34
N ILE A 109 10.46 0.62 -10.52
CA ILE A 109 9.29 -0.23 -10.81
C ILE A 109 9.73 -1.68 -11.03
N ARG A 110 9.00 -2.62 -10.40
CA ARG A 110 9.18 -4.06 -10.56
C ARG A 110 7.89 -4.73 -10.98
N GLN A 111 8.00 -5.65 -11.92
CA GLN A 111 6.93 -6.59 -12.24
C GLN A 111 6.99 -7.78 -11.30
N PHE A 112 5.84 -8.27 -10.91
CA PHE A 112 5.69 -9.44 -10.05
C PHE A 112 5.01 -10.57 -10.81
N ASP A 113 5.42 -11.79 -10.53
CA ASP A 113 4.73 -12.95 -11.09
C ASP A 113 3.30 -13.10 -10.52
N GLN A 114 2.43 -13.73 -11.33
CA GLN A 114 1.02 -13.87 -10.97
C GLN A 114 0.79 -14.73 -9.75
N HIS A 115 1.70 -15.66 -9.46
CA HIS A 115 1.59 -16.51 -8.28
C HIS A 115 1.81 -15.71 -7.00
N LEU A 116 2.89 -14.91 -6.92
CA LEU A 116 3.14 -14.02 -5.79
C LEU A 116 2.01 -13.00 -5.59
N LEU A 117 1.49 -12.42 -6.69
CA LEU A 117 0.36 -11.49 -6.65
C LEU A 117 -0.90 -12.17 -6.10
N SER A 118 -1.16 -13.43 -6.48
CA SER A 118 -2.26 -14.22 -5.95
C SER A 118 -2.11 -14.46 -4.44
N VAL A 119 -0.91 -14.81 -3.99
CA VAL A 119 -0.62 -14.97 -2.55
C VAL A 119 -0.84 -13.65 -1.80
N ALA A 120 -0.33 -12.53 -2.32
CA ALA A 120 -0.51 -11.20 -1.70
C ALA A 120 -2.00 -10.82 -1.60
N ARG A 121 -2.79 -11.06 -2.65
CA ARG A 121 -4.25 -10.83 -2.67
C ARG A 121 -4.96 -11.69 -1.64
N ASN A 122 -4.60 -12.98 -1.55
CA ASN A 122 -5.18 -13.90 -0.57
C ASN A 122 -4.84 -13.51 0.89
N LEU A 123 -3.62 -13.04 1.16
CA LEU A 123 -3.23 -12.50 2.46
C LEU A 123 -4.05 -11.25 2.81
N ILE A 124 -4.24 -10.33 1.86
CA ILE A 124 -5.09 -9.13 2.04
C ILE A 124 -6.55 -9.53 2.29
N GLN A 125 -7.07 -10.53 1.57
CA GLN A 125 -8.43 -11.05 1.76
C GLN A 125 -8.60 -11.68 3.15
N ALA A 126 -7.66 -12.50 3.60
CA ALA A 126 -7.67 -13.07 4.94
C ALA A 126 -7.63 -11.98 6.03
N GLY A 127 -6.84 -10.94 5.83
CA GLY A 127 -6.79 -9.76 6.70
C GLY A 127 -8.11 -8.98 6.73
N TYR A 128 -8.77 -8.83 5.57
CA TYR A 128 -10.08 -8.19 5.47
C TYR A 128 -11.15 -8.92 6.31
N HIS A 129 -11.11 -10.25 6.34
CA HIS A 129 -11.98 -11.08 7.16
C HIS A 129 -11.45 -11.25 8.59
N HIS A 130 -10.21 -10.90 8.86
CA HIS A 130 -9.47 -11.17 10.09
C HIS A 130 -9.51 -12.63 10.48
N ASP A 131 -9.28 -13.51 9.51
CA ASP A 131 -9.42 -14.96 9.64
C ASP A 131 -8.03 -15.62 9.64
N SER A 132 -7.68 -16.24 10.77
CA SER A 132 -6.38 -16.89 10.97
C SER A 132 -6.20 -18.13 10.09
N ASP A 133 -7.24 -18.91 9.89
CA ASP A 133 -7.18 -20.13 9.09
C ASP A 133 -7.05 -19.77 7.61
N MET A 134 -7.81 -18.77 7.14
CA MET A 134 -7.62 -18.20 5.80
C MET A 134 -6.20 -17.65 5.62
N MET A 135 -5.65 -16.99 6.64
CA MET A 135 -4.28 -16.44 6.58
C MET A 135 -3.24 -17.54 6.44
N VAL A 136 -3.34 -18.63 7.23
CA VAL A 136 -2.46 -19.79 7.10
C VAL A 136 -2.62 -20.46 5.73
N LYS A 137 -3.87 -20.60 5.24
CA LYS A 137 -4.15 -21.16 3.91
C LYS A 137 -3.55 -20.29 2.79
N ALA A 138 -3.62 -18.97 2.91
CA ALA A 138 -3.06 -18.03 1.93
C ALA A 138 -1.54 -18.16 1.78
N MET A 139 -0.84 -18.67 2.80
CA MET A 139 0.60 -18.95 2.77
C MET A 139 0.94 -20.29 2.10
N THR A 140 -0.05 -21.14 1.78
CA THR A 140 0.19 -22.46 1.18
C THR A 140 0.40 -22.35 -0.32
N GLY A 141 1.33 -23.11 -0.87
CA GLY A 141 1.60 -23.19 -2.31
C GLY A 141 2.61 -22.14 -2.79
N TYR A 142 3.20 -21.34 -1.91
CA TYR A 142 4.32 -20.47 -2.24
C TYR A 142 5.59 -21.00 -1.57
N GLU A 143 6.63 -21.28 -2.34
CA GLU A 143 7.84 -22.02 -1.92
C GLU A 143 8.41 -21.49 -0.58
N PHE A 144 8.51 -20.18 -0.43
CA PHE A 144 9.00 -19.58 0.80
C PHE A 144 8.17 -20.00 2.03
N PHE A 145 6.84 -19.89 1.93
CA PHE A 145 5.95 -20.26 3.04
C PHE A 145 5.86 -21.77 3.24
N ASP A 146 6.00 -22.55 2.16
CA ASP A 146 5.98 -24.02 2.25
C ASP A 146 7.22 -24.57 2.94
N SER A 147 8.36 -23.85 2.84
CA SER A 147 9.59 -24.19 3.57
C SER A 147 9.48 -23.98 5.09
N ILE A 148 8.45 -23.25 5.56
CA ILE A 148 8.25 -22.94 6.98
C ILE A 148 7.49 -24.07 7.66
N PRO A 149 7.97 -24.55 8.84
CA PRO A 149 7.25 -25.58 9.59
C PRO A 149 5.82 -25.20 9.90
N GLN A 150 4.90 -26.16 9.80
CA GLN A 150 3.48 -25.93 10.05
C GLN A 150 3.18 -25.36 11.44
N SER A 151 4.00 -25.73 12.45
CA SER A 151 3.88 -25.20 13.81
C SER A 151 4.20 -23.70 13.94
N ILE A 152 4.89 -23.11 12.97
CA ILE A 152 5.29 -21.69 12.97
C ILE A 152 4.30 -20.81 12.16
N LYS A 153 3.57 -21.41 11.21
CA LYS A 153 2.63 -20.66 10.36
C LYS A 153 1.58 -19.85 11.15
N PRO A 154 1.00 -20.35 12.26
CA PRO A 154 0.08 -19.55 13.06
C PRO A 154 0.71 -18.28 13.67
N ASP A 155 1.99 -18.30 14.06
CA ASP A 155 2.66 -17.12 14.57
C ASP A 155 2.98 -16.12 13.46
N MET A 156 3.28 -16.59 12.25
CA MET A 156 3.39 -15.72 11.08
C MET A 156 2.02 -15.14 10.70
N ALA A 157 0.96 -15.92 10.76
CA ALA A 157 -0.40 -15.44 10.50
C ALA A 157 -0.76 -14.26 11.40
N LYS A 158 -0.36 -14.29 12.67
CA LYS A 158 -0.55 -13.14 13.60
C LYS A 158 0.14 -11.87 13.11
N VAL A 159 1.35 -11.98 12.53
CA VAL A 159 2.07 -10.81 11.96
C VAL A 159 1.30 -10.24 10.78
N PHE A 160 0.81 -11.08 9.87
CA PHE A 160 0.05 -10.63 8.70
C PHE A 160 -1.32 -10.09 9.08
N LEU A 161 -2.03 -10.71 10.03
CA LEU A 161 -3.30 -10.20 10.56
C LEU A 161 -3.11 -8.83 11.19
N LEU A 162 -2.03 -8.65 11.97
CA LEU A 162 -1.67 -7.35 12.52
C LEU A 162 -1.34 -6.34 11.41
N ALA A 163 -0.55 -6.73 10.40
CA ALA A 163 -0.19 -5.84 9.29
C ALA A 163 -1.40 -5.38 8.47
N THR A 164 -2.49 -6.16 8.48
CA THR A 164 -3.73 -5.89 7.74
C THR A 164 -4.90 -5.47 8.66
N GLU A 165 -4.66 -5.19 9.94
CA GLU A 165 -5.73 -4.89 10.91
C GLU A 165 -6.61 -3.71 10.49
N ALA A 166 -6.05 -2.69 9.81
CA ALA A 166 -6.80 -1.55 9.30
C ALA A 166 -7.84 -1.93 8.22
N PHE A 167 -7.72 -3.12 7.60
CA PHE A 167 -8.65 -3.64 6.60
C PHE A 167 -9.81 -4.42 7.21
N SER A 168 -9.67 -4.84 8.46
CA SER A 168 -10.68 -5.58 9.21
C SER A 168 -11.80 -4.66 9.71
N SER A 169 -12.86 -5.24 10.27
CA SER A 169 -13.89 -4.51 10.99
C SER A 169 -13.84 -4.82 12.48
N PRO A 170 -14.31 -3.92 13.36
CA PRO A 170 -14.43 -4.23 14.78
C PRO A 170 -15.27 -5.47 15.09
N LEU A 171 -16.19 -5.83 14.19
CA LEU A 171 -17.00 -7.05 14.32
C LEU A 171 -16.18 -8.33 14.12
N ASN A 172 -15.17 -8.27 13.24
CA ASN A 172 -14.34 -9.42 12.92
C ASN A 172 -13.06 -9.45 13.76
N ASN A 173 -12.58 -8.28 14.17
CA ASN A 173 -11.33 -8.11 14.92
C ASN A 173 -11.61 -7.49 16.28
N GLN A 174 -11.81 -8.34 17.28
CA GLN A 174 -12.03 -7.93 18.67
C GLN A 174 -10.74 -7.52 19.39
N GLU A 175 -9.57 -7.80 18.79
CA GLU A 175 -8.25 -7.44 19.34
C GLU A 175 -7.83 -6.02 18.96
N LEU A 176 -8.63 -5.29 18.18
CA LEU A 176 -8.35 -3.90 17.84
C LEU A 176 -8.19 -3.06 19.11
N PRO A 177 -7.09 -2.30 19.24
CA PRO A 177 -6.90 -1.45 20.40
C PRO A 177 -8.04 -0.44 20.55
N ALA A 178 -8.46 -0.22 21.80
CA ALA A 178 -9.60 0.66 22.08
C ALA A 178 -9.39 2.08 21.52
N GLY A 179 -10.39 2.56 20.79
CA GLY A 179 -10.45 3.91 20.25
C GLY A 179 -9.49 4.21 19.10
N ILE A 180 -8.99 3.20 18.37
CA ILE A 180 -8.30 3.39 17.09
C ILE A 180 -9.25 3.41 15.89
N MET A 181 -10.49 2.95 16.08
CA MET A 181 -11.58 3.13 15.12
C MET A 181 -12.57 4.15 15.69
N ASP A 182 -13.00 5.08 14.88
CA ASP A 182 -14.05 6.03 15.25
C ASP A 182 -15.47 5.50 14.90
N GLU A 183 -16.50 6.29 15.21
CA GLU A 183 -17.91 5.96 14.94
C GLU A 183 -18.24 5.81 13.45
N HIS A 184 -17.38 6.34 12.56
CA HIS A 184 -17.49 6.22 11.11
C HIS A 184 -16.63 5.06 10.55
N ASN A 185 -16.10 4.18 11.41
CA ASN A 185 -15.19 3.10 11.06
C ASN A 185 -13.91 3.60 10.37
N ARG A 186 -13.43 4.82 10.70
CA ARG A 186 -12.15 5.32 10.23
C ARG A 186 -11.05 4.90 11.18
N TYR A 187 -10.00 4.31 10.65
CA TYR A 187 -8.83 3.85 11.37
C TYR A 187 -7.87 5.03 11.62
N ASP A 188 -7.50 5.26 12.88
CA ASP A 188 -6.55 6.31 13.28
C ASP A 188 -5.12 5.80 13.13
N TRP A 189 -4.48 6.14 12.02
CA TRP A 189 -3.14 5.65 11.67
C TRP A 189 -2.05 6.12 12.62
N LYS A 190 -2.15 7.33 13.13
CA LYS A 190 -1.17 7.86 14.06
C LYS A 190 -1.31 7.23 15.45
N LYS A 191 -2.53 7.14 15.96
CA LYS A 191 -2.80 6.57 17.28
C LYS A 191 -2.48 5.07 17.32
N SER A 192 -2.77 4.35 16.24
CA SER A 192 -2.57 2.91 16.14
C SER A 192 -1.11 2.49 16.24
N GLN A 193 -0.17 3.34 15.80
CA GLN A 193 1.25 3.00 15.69
C GLN A 193 1.48 1.67 14.93
N LEU A 194 0.63 1.37 13.93
CA LEU A 194 0.57 0.06 13.27
C LEU A 194 1.94 -0.40 12.77
N HIS A 195 2.67 0.46 12.07
CA HIS A 195 3.98 0.11 11.53
C HIS A 195 4.96 -0.34 12.63
N SER A 196 4.99 0.34 13.79
CA SER A 196 5.86 0.00 14.92
C SER A 196 5.44 -1.32 15.57
N ARG A 197 4.14 -1.56 15.71
CA ARG A 197 3.58 -2.80 16.27
C ARG A 197 3.88 -3.99 15.37
N VAL A 198 3.74 -3.84 14.04
CA VAL A 198 4.09 -4.88 13.07
C VAL A 198 5.58 -5.20 13.12
N MET A 199 6.46 -4.18 13.14
CA MET A 199 7.91 -4.39 13.25
C MET A 199 8.30 -5.08 14.55
N GLN A 200 7.68 -4.70 15.67
CA GLN A 200 7.93 -5.35 16.96
C GLN A 200 7.48 -6.82 16.94
N GLN A 201 6.29 -7.11 16.39
CA GLN A 201 5.78 -8.47 16.28
C GLN A 201 6.65 -9.32 15.35
N ALA A 202 7.04 -8.77 14.20
CA ALA A 202 7.96 -9.44 13.26
C ALA A 202 9.31 -9.74 13.91
N SER A 203 9.90 -8.80 14.67
CA SER A 203 11.17 -9.01 15.38
C SER A 203 11.09 -10.14 16.40
N ARG A 204 9.97 -10.27 17.11
CA ARG A 204 9.75 -11.40 18.04
C ARG A 204 9.70 -12.74 17.31
N SER A 205 9.04 -12.76 16.13
CA SER A 205 8.97 -13.96 15.29
C SER A 205 10.33 -14.31 14.67
N MET A 206 11.17 -13.31 14.36
CA MET A 206 12.54 -13.49 13.85
C MET A 206 13.49 -14.12 14.87
N ALA A 207 13.24 -13.98 16.17
CA ALA A 207 14.02 -14.63 17.21
C ALA A 207 13.85 -16.17 17.22
N SER A 208 12.92 -16.72 16.43
CA SER A 208 12.75 -18.14 16.23
C SER A 208 13.93 -18.72 15.43
N ARG A 209 14.43 -19.89 15.84
CA ARG A 209 15.45 -20.65 15.09
C ARG A 209 14.99 -21.10 13.68
N TYR A 210 13.73 -20.94 13.37
CA TYR A 210 13.12 -21.26 12.06
C TYR A 210 12.96 -20.03 11.17
N PHE A 211 13.52 -18.89 11.56
CA PHE A 211 13.48 -17.70 10.73
C PHE A 211 14.21 -17.95 9.41
N SER A 212 13.51 -17.71 8.31
CA SER A 212 14.03 -17.69 6.97
C SER A 212 13.86 -16.30 6.38
N VAL A 213 14.86 -15.81 5.65
CA VAL A 213 14.80 -14.51 5.00
C VAL A 213 13.75 -14.56 3.88
N PRO A 214 12.72 -13.71 3.90
CA PRO A 214 11.73 -13.67 2.82
C PRO A 214 12.38 -13.36 1.47
N PRO A 215 11.83 -13.88 0.36
CA PRO A 215 12.25 -13.49 -0.97
C PRO A 215 12.22 -11.99 -1.15
N LYS A 216 13.15 -11.46 -1.94
CA LYS A 216 13.27 -10.00 -2.15
C LYS A 216 11.98 -9.38 -2.71
N GLU A 217 11.27 -10.11 -3.54
CA GLU A 217 10.00 -9.70 -4.13
C GLU A 217 8.91 -9.48 -3.06
N PHE A 218 8.81 -10.40 -2.10
CA PHE A 218 7.91 -10.27 -0.95
C PHE A 218 8.32 -9.12 -0.04
N MET A 219 9.63 -8.90 0.14
CA MET A 219 10.14 -7.75 0.90
C MET A 219 9.78 -6.42 0.23
N PHE A 220 9.75 -6.34 -1.11
CA PHE A 220 9.32 -5.13 -1.82
C PHE A 220 7.85 -4.81 -1.56
N ILE A 221 6.96 -5.82 -1.61
CA ILE A 221 5.54 -5.65 -1.27
C ILE A 221 5.40 -5.14 0.17
N SER A 222 6.08 -5.78 1.12
CA SER A 222 6.05 -5.37 2.54
C SER A 222 6.54 -3.93 2.74
N ARG A 223 7.65 -3.54 2.09
CA ARG A 223 8.19 -2.17 2.14
C ARG A 223 7.20 -1.14 1.59
N LYS A 224 6.50 -1.47 0.50
CA LYS A 224 5.50 -0.59 -0.09
C LYS A 224 4.36 -0.30 0.90
N PHE A 225 3.79 -1.33 1.53
CA PHE A 225 2.74 -1.14 2.52
C PHE A 225 3.23 -0.39 3.77
N ILE A 226 4.43 -0.71 4.27
CA ILE A 226 5.04 0.03 5.39
C ILE A 226 5.20 1.52 5.00
N GLY A 227 5.64 1.82 3.78
CA GLY A 227 5.74 3.18 3.27
C GLY A 227 4.39 3.90 3.24
N ALA A 228 3.33 3.25 2.73
CA ALA A 228 1.97 3.79 2.72
C ALA A 228 1.44 4.03 4.15
N TYR A 229 1.65 3.10 5.08
CA TYR A 229 1.25 3.25 6.48
C TYR A 229 2.01 4.39 7.17
N THR A 230 3.30 4.53 6.86
CA THR A 230 4.11 5.64 7.38
C THR A 230 3.62 6.97 6.83
N PHE A 231 3.27 7.03 5.53
CA PHE A 231 2.67 8.22 4.93
C PHE A 231 1.40 8.63 5.70
N MET A 232 0.49 7.69 5.91
CA MET A 232 -0.77 7.96 6.61
C MET A 232 -0.56 8.39 8.07
N THR A 233 0.45 7.81 8.74
CA THR A 233 0.84 8.20 10.10
C THR A 233 1.41 9.62 10.14
N VAL A 234 2.29 9.98 9.19
CA VAL A 234 2.94 11.30 9.11
C VAL A 234 1.93 12.42 8.90
N ILE A 235 0.95 12.22 8.03
CA ILE A 235 -0.09 13.22 7.77
C ILE A 235 -1.26 13.13 8.77
N ASP A 236 -1.19 12.25 9.78
CA ASP A 236 -2.23 12.04 10.79
C ASP A 236 -3.60 11.76 10.15
N ALA A 237 -3.63 10.81 9.20
CA ALA A 237 -4.84 10.42 8.50
C ALA A 237 -5.74 9.53 9.37
N LYS A 238 -7.07 9.65 9.12
CA LYS A 238 -8.10 8.76 9.68
C LYS A 238 -8.99 8.30 8.53
N THR A 239 -8.91 7.02 8.17
CA THR A 239 -9.49 6.55 6.90
C THR A 239 -10.26 5.25 7.05
N ASN A 240 -11.31 5.10 6.26
CA ASN A 240 -12.02 3.83 6.13
C ASN A 240 -11.52 3.05 4.92
N VAL A 241 -10.32 2.48 5.04
CA VAL A 241 -9.69 1.71 3.95
C VAL A 241 -10.40 0.38 3.65
N ARG A 242 -11.27 -0.09 4.58
CA ARG A 242 -12.01 -1.33 4.39
C ARG A 242 -12.92 -1.28 3.15
N ALA A 243 -13.57 -0.14 2.89
CA ALA A 243 -14.43 0.02 1.71
C ALA A 243 -13.63 -0.11 0.41
N MET A 244 -12.44 0.49 0.35
CA MET A 244 -11.50 0.38 -0.77
C MET A 244 -11.07 -1.07 -1.01
N ILE A 245 -10.62 -1.77 0.04
CA ILE A 245 -10.22 -3.18 -0.06
C ILE A 245 -11.39 -4.05 -0.53
N LYS A 246 -12.60 -3.83 0.01
CA LYS A 246 -13.80 -4.54 -0.45
C LYS A 246 -14.04 -4.37 -1.94
N HIS A 247 -13.88 -3.17 -2.47
CA HIS A 247 -14.04 -2.89 -3.89
C HIS A 247 -13.08 -3.73 -4.74
N HIS A 248 -11.79 -3.70 -4.45
CA HIS A 248 -10.78 -4.45 -5.19
C HIS A 248 -10.96 -5.97 -5.07
N LEU A 249 -11.33 -6.48 -3.89
CA LEU A 249 -11.66 -7.90 -3.72
C LEU A 249 -12.87 -8.33 -4.56
N SER A 250 -13.90 -7.46 -4.66
CA SER A 250 -15.09 -7.75 -5.49
C SER A 250 -14.75 -7.80 -6.97
N CYS A 251 -13.89 -6.92 -7.47
CA CYS A 251 -13.47 -6.89 -8.86
C CYS A 251 -12.77 -8.19 -9.30
N LEU A 252 -12.03 -8.85 -8.40
CA LEU A 252 -11.38 -10.14 -8.69
C LEU A 252 -12.37 -11.25 -8.99
N LEU A 253 -13.54 -11.26 -8.36
CA LEU A 253 -14.56 -12.28 -8.56
C LEU A 253 -15.15 -12.24 -9.97
N TYR A 254 -15.17 -11.08 -10.61
CA TYR A 254 -15.70 -10.88 -11.97
C TYR A 254 -14.65 -11.10 -13.08
N THR A 255 -13.36 -11.06 -12.74
CA THR A 255 -12.26 -11.23 -13.71
C THR A 255 -11.69 -12.64 -13.75
N SER A 256 -12.08 -13.52 -12.82
CA SER A 256 -11.71 -14.95 -12.89
C SER A 256 -12.50 -15.60 -14.02
N PRO A 257 -11.84 -16.30 -14.98
CA PRO A 257 -12.56 -17.04 -16.02
C PRO A 257 -13.44 -18.10 -15.34
N SER A 258 -14.73 -18.10 -15.69
CA SER A 258 -15.66 -19.16 -15.27
C SER A 258 -15.04 -20.52 -15.59
N PRO A 259 -14.98 -21.47 -14.66
CA PRO A 259 -14.52 -22.81 -14.98
C PRO A 259 -15.44 -23.39 -16.07
N ARG A 260 -14.84 -23.71 -17.21
CA ARG A 260 -15.52 -24.48 -18.28
C ARG A 260 -15.42 -25.97 -17.96
#